data_b143175969898821df39eeb13b5f919a
#
_entry.id   b143175969898821df39eeb13b5f919a
#
_cell.length_a   1.000
_cell.length_b   1.000
_cell.length_c   1.000
_cell.angle_alpha   90.00
_cell.angle_beta   90.00
_cell.angle_gamma   90.00
#
_symmetry.space_group_name_H-M   'P 1'
#
loop_
_entity.id
_entity.type
_entity.pdbx_description
1 polymer ?
#
loop_
_entity_poly.entity_id
_entity_poly.type
_entity_poly.pdbx_seq_one_letter_code
_entity_poly.pdbx_strand_id
1 'polypeptide(L)'
;MKKILGLLLILSSSVFAREITLDQAIQMALENSKEIKISEKDVEVSKLKVGMAFKDALPSVVYSGSYTRGEYERPMKRHSWEKNQVDRKGGYTQTITISQPIFQGGAVLGGIKGAQAYKKISNLLYMGERRDVRLETILNYSNIVKFEKDLEALEASHKELKARYEKQKAQLDLRLITKTDILKTEYSMLEVESQIIGTKNRIEIEKEKLRIKTGLVNDKNIEVVEFTVPENLSRNIDFAKDKHQALTESIGALTAKYYVDAADASKMISRADMLPKVNAFASYGTSERTKYNPTIDEAEWRGGVQVTWNVFEFGKNYDSYRVASITKEQEELREKSSKDNIGVNVTDAYLELIRMEKERSSKERAMEAAVENFKMDQERYDAGLISTVDFLLSETQMREAKVAYNQVVVDYLYAFEKYRSMLT
;
A
#
# COMPACT_ATOMS: atom_id res chain seq x y z
N MET A 1 -46.77 50.28 6.97
CA MET A 1 -46.13 49.98 5.68
C MET A 1 -44.61 50.29 5.79
N LYS A 2 -43.81 49.29 6.13
CA LYS A 2 -42.36 49.37 6.11
C LYS A 2 -41.88 48.28 5.16
N LYS A 3 -41.35 48.71 4.01
CA LYS A 3 -40.74 47.85 2.98
C LYS A 3 -39.37 47.43 3.48
N ILE A 4 -39.15 46.15 3.76
CA ILE A 4 -37.86 45.56 4.01
C ILE A 4 -37.29 45.15 2.65
N LEU A 5 -36.28 45.86 2.21
CA LEU A 5 -35.49 45.60 1.00
C LEU A 5 -34.42 44.55 1.39
N GLY A 6 -34.69 43.27 1.05
CA GLY A 6 -33.71 42.21 1.24
C GLY A 6 -32.61 42.33 0.20
N LEU A 7 -31.41 42.70 0.62
CA LEU A 7 -30.18 42.72 -0.20
C LEU A 7 -29.70 41.27 -0.31
N LEU A 8 -29.97 40.60 -1.44
CA LEU A 8 -29.38 39.32 -1.81
C LEU A 8 -27.92 39.54 -2.20
N LEU A 9 -27.01 39.37 -1.26
CA LEU A 9 -25.57 39.21 -1.55
C LEU A 9 -25.37 37.89 -2.25
N ILE A 10 -25.34 37.91 -3.59
CA ILE A 10 -24.84 36.82 -4.38
C ILE A 10 -23.31 36.81 -4.16
N LEU A 11 -22.86 35.95 -3.22
CA LEU A 11 -21.46 35.54 -3.16
C LEU A 11 -21.17 34.74 -4.44
N SER A 12 -20.69 35.42 -5.45
CA SER A 12 -19.98 34.76 -6.57
C SER A 12 -18.74 34.13 -5.96
N SER A 13 -18.82 32.87 -5.58
CA SER A 13 -17.65 32.04 -5.35
C SER A 13 -16.91 31.95 -6.69
N SER A 14 -15.97 32.87 -6.91
CA SER A 14 -14.94 32.69 -7.93
C SER A 14 -14.25 31.37 -7.58
N VAL A 15 -14.49 30.34 -8.37
CA VAL A 15 -13.78 29.07 -8.32
C VAL A 15 -12.36 29.40 -8.81
N PHE A 16 -11.52 29.93 -7.90
CA PHE A 16 -10.09 30.00 -8.14
C PHE A 16 -9.59 28.56 -8.20
N ALA A 17 -8.94 28.22 -9.30
CA ALA A 17 -8.21 26.96 -9.41
C ALA A 17 -7.20 26.93 -8.26
N ARG A 18 -7.17 25.81 -7.54
CA ARG A 18 -6.24 25.64 -6.43
C ARG A 18 -4.89 25.19 -6.98
N GLU A 19 -3.93 26.09 -6.96
CA GLU A 19 -2.54 25.76 -7.26
C GLU A 19 -1.95 24.88 -6.16
N ILE A 20 -1.35 23.76 -6.54
CA ILE A 20 -0.76 22.78 -5.62
C ILE A 20 0.68 22.52 -6.05
N THR A 21 1.63 22.70 -5.12
CA THR A 21 3.03 22.32 -5.33
C THR A 21 3.24 20.81 -5.10
N LEU A 22 4.34 20.26 -5.60
CA LEU A 22 4.68 18.84 -5.41
C LEU A 22 4.76 18.46 -3.92
N ASP A 23 5.40 19.30 -3.09
CA ASP A 23 5.52 19.04 -1.65
C ASP A 23 4.16 19.06 -0.94
N GLN A 24 3.29 20.02 -1.32
CA GLN A 24 1.92 20.06 -0.79
C GLN A 24 1.11 18.81 -1.21
N ALA A 25 1.24 18.39 -2.47
CA ALA A 25 0.58 17.18 -2.95
C ALA A 25 1.04 15.93 -2.17
N ILE A 26 2.35 15.79 -1.94
CA ILE A 26 2.92 14.70 -1.14
C ILE A 26 2.37 14.75 0.29
N GLN A 27 2.41 15.92 0.95
CA GLN A 27 1.92 16.05 2.31
C GLN A 27 0.43 15.67 2.42
N MET A 28 -0.40 16.23 1.53
CA MET A 28 -1.84 15.92 1.51
C MET A 28 -2.10 14.44 1.23
N ALA A 29 -1.35 13.80 0.33
CA ALA A 29 -1.46 12.38 0.05
C ALA A 29 -1.09 11.52 1.27
N LEU A 30 -0.01 11.88 1.99
CA LEU A 30 0.39 11.18 3.22
C LEU A 30 -0.61 11.32 4.37
N GLU A 31 -1.41 12.38 4.40
CA GLU A 31 -2.45 12.62 5.41
C GLU A 31 -3.79 12.00 5.03
N ASN A 32 -4.13 11.96 3.74
CA ASN A 32 -5.48 11.63 3.28
C ASN A 32 -5.61 10.28 2.60
N SER A 33 -4.51 9.65 2.15
CA SER A 33 -4.56 8.34 1.48
C SER A 33 -5.29 7.29 2.31
N LYS A 34 -6.19 6.58 1.68
CA LYS A 34 -6.95 5.49 2.29
C LYS A 34 -6.06 4.30 2.61
N GLU A 35 -5.08 4.04 1.77
CA GLU A 35 -4.10 2.96 1.91
C GLU A 35 -3.29 3.15 3.20
N ILE A 36 -2.80 4.36 3.46
CA ILE A 36 -2.08 4.69 4.70
C ILE A 36 -3.00 4.55 5.91
N LYS A 37 -4.26 5.02 5.83
CA LYS A 37 -5.23 4.89 6.93
C LYS A 37 -5.58 3.43 7.22
N ILE A 38 -5.65 2.57 6.21
CA ILE A 38 -5.84 1.13 6.39
C ILE A 38 -4.64 0.54 7.11
N SER A 39 -3.43 0.80 6.65
CA SER A 39 -2.20 0.28 7.26
C SER A 39 -1.98 0.82 8.69
N GLU A 40 -2.42 2.05 8.98
CA GLU A 40 -2.45 2.59 10.35
C GLU A 40 -3.38 1.78 11.25
N LYS A 41 -4.56 1.37 10.75
CA LYS A 41 -5.47 0.48 11.49
C LYS A 41 -4.87 -0.91 11.71
N ASP A 42 -4.10 -1.43 10.78
CA ASP A 42 -3.37 -2.70 10.97
C ASP A 42 -2.33 -2.60 12.09
N VAL A 43 -1.66 -1.45 12.22
CA VAL A 43 -0.79 -1.16 13.37
C VAL A 43 -1.59 -1.13 14.68
N GLU A 44 -2.77 -0.52 14.70
CA GLU A 44 -3.65 -0.50 15.88
C GLU A 44 -4.09 -1.91 16.26
N VAL A 45 -4.52 -2.71 15.28
CA VAL A 45 -4.86 -4.14 15.47
C VAL A 45 -3.66 -4.91 16.04
N SER A 46 -2.45 -4.68 15.52
CA SER A 46 -1.25 -5.36 16.03
C SER A 46 -0.91 -4.99 17.47
N LYS A 47 -1.13 -3.73 17.87
CA LYS A 47 -1.00 -3.27 19.27
C LYS A 47 -1.99 -3.97 20.19
N LEU A 48 -3.24 -4.12 19.75
CA LEU A 48 -4.27 -4.84 20.52
C LEU A 48 -3.90 -6.33 20.67
N LYS A 49 -3.38 -6.97 19.60
CA LYS A 49 -2.90 -8.36 19.68
C LYS A 49 -1.76 -8.55 20.69
N VAL A 50 -0.83 -7.59 20.78
CA VAL A 50 0.19 -7.59 21.84
C VAL A 50 -0.47 -7.51 23.22
N GLY A 51 -1.44 -6.59 23.40
CA GLY A 51 -2.20 -6.49 24.64
C GLY A 51 -2.97 -7.77 24.98
N MET A 52 -3.54 -8.45 23.99
CA MET A 52 -4.21 -9.75 24.18
C MET A 52 -3.22 -10.82 24.66
N ALA A 53 -2.06 -10.93 24.00
CA ALA A 53 -1.02 -11.90 24.39
C ALA A 53 -0.51 -11.69 25.83
N PHE A 54 -0.44 -10.45 26.32
CA PHE A 54 -0.16 -10.18 27.74
C PHE A 54 -1.32 -10.62 28.64
N LYS A 55 -2.57 -10.45 28.18
CA LYS A 55 -3.75 -10.85 28.97
C LYS A 55 -3.90 -12.36 29.09
N ASP A 56 -3.31 -13.14 28.20
CA ASP A 56 -3.26 -14.61 28.31
C ASP A 56 -2.49 -15.07 29.56
N ALA A 57 -1.69 -14.19 30.20
CA ALA A 57 -1.05 -14.43 31.47
C ALA A 57 -1.92 -14.08 32.70
N LEU A 58 -3.07 -13.40 32.52
CA LEU A 58 -3.93 -12.92 33.58
C LEU A 58 -5.03 -13.93 33.92
N PRO A 59 -5.68 -13.80 35.11
CA PRO A 59 -6.79 -14.65 35.45
C PRO A 59 -7.99 -14.41 34.55
N SER A 60 -8.66 -15.49 34.17
CA SER A 60 -9.95 -15.47 33.47
C SER A 60 -11.08 -15.79 34.45
N VAL A 61 -12.23 -15.12 34.30
CA VAL A 61 -13.45 -15.40 35.07
C VAL A 61 -14.49 -15.91 34.09
N VAL A 62 -14.96 -17.12 34.32
CA VAL A 62 -15.94 -17.79 33.44
C VAL A 62 -17.17 -18.15 34.27
N TYR A 63 -18.34 -17.71 33.84
CA TYR A 63 -19.63 -18.23 34.31
C TYR A 63 -20.09 -19.34 33.36
N SER A 64 -20.41 -20.50 33.97
CA SER A 64 -20.95 -21.64 33.24
C SER A 64 -22.30 -22.01 33.86
N GLY A 65 -23.34 -22.02 33.02
CA GLY A 65 -24.67 -22.50 33.41
C GLY A 65 -25.09 -23.61 32.46
N SER A 66 -25.59 -24.74 33.02
CA SER A 66 -26.15 -25.80 32.21
C SER A 66 -27.46 -26.34 32.82
N TYR A 67 -28.38 -26.74 31.94
CA TYR A 67 -29.54 -27.52 32.30
C TYR A 67 -29.44 -28.88 31.64
N THR A 68 -29.46 -29.95 32.47
CA THR A 68 -29.37 -31.31 31.96
C THR A 68 -30.59 -32.07 32.38
N ARG A 69 -31.31 -32.69 31.45
CA ARG A 69 -32.41 -33.60 31.69
C ARG A 69 -32.01 -35.00 31.22
N GLY A 70 -32.16 -35.98 32.12
CA GLY A 70 -31.84 -37.38 31.84
C GLY A 70 -32.70 -38.33 32.63
N GLU A 71 -32.75 -39.55 32.15
CA GLU A 71 -33.34 -40.69 32.89
C GLU A 71 -32.21 -41.41 33.56
N TYR A 72 -32.31 -41.61 34.89
CA TYR A 72 -31.31 -42.32 35.69
C TYR A 72 -31.96 -43.53 36.34
N GLU A 73 -31.39 -44.71 36.11
CA GLU A 73 -31.75 -45.91 36.87
C GLU A 73 -30.99 -45.86 38.21
N ARG A 74 -31.74 -45.94 39.32
CA ARG A 74 -31.14 -46.12 40.64
C ARG A 74 -30.83 -47.58 40.82
N PRO A 75 -29.58 -47.99 41.15
CA PRO A 75 -29.28 -49.34 41.59
C PRO A 75 -30.02 -49.62 42.90
N MET A 76 -30.87 -50.61 42.91
CA MET A 76 -31.65 -51.01 44.07
C MET A 76 -30.75 -51.52 45.22
N LYS A 77 -31.12 -51.07 46.41
CA LYS A 77 -30.64 -51.73 47.62
C LYS A 77 -31.22 -53.17 47.65
N ARG A 78 -30.37 -54.09 47.69
CA ARG A 78 -30.33 -55.54 47.96
C ARG A 78 -31.63 -56.27 48.38
N HIS A 79 -32.83 -56.00 47.82
CA HIS A 79 -33.96 -56.91 47.93
C HIS A 79 -34.71 -57.00 46.61
N SER A 80 -34.95 -58.16 46.13
CA SER A 80 -34.91 -58.62 44.72
C SER A 80 -36.21 -58.54 43.94
N TRP A 81 -37.18 -57.73 44.25
CA TRP A 81 -38.48 -57.77 43.51
C TRP A 81 -39.16 -56.41 43.28
N GLU A 82 -38.49 -55.29 43.54
CA GLU A 82 -38.98 -53.99 43.11
C GLU A 82 -38.33 -53.60 41.78
N LYS A 83 -39.20 -53.23 40.80
CA LYS A 83 -38.77 -52.76 39.48
C LYS A 83 -37.87 -51.51 39.61
N ASN A 84 -36.79 -51.45 38.82
CA ASN A 84 -35.96 -50.27 38.69
C ASN A 84 -36.81 -49.03 38.47
N GLN A 85 -36.73 -48.11 39.40
CA GLN A 85 -37.44 -46.84 39.32
C GLN A 85 -36.61 -45.90 38.44
N VAL A 86 -37.14 -45.55 37.23
CA VAL A 86 -36.53 -44.60 36.35
C VAL A 86 -36.88 -43.20 36.86
N ASP A 87 -35.93 -42.53 37.48
CA ASP A 87 -36.06 -41.13 37.87
C ASP A 87 -35.75 -40.22 36.72
N ARG A 88 -36.79 -39.56 36.18
CA ARG A 88 -36.63 -38.49 35.20
C ARG A 88 -36.37 -37.19 35.94
N LYS A 89 -35.07 -36.80 36.10
CA LYS A 89 -34.68 -35.59 36.78
C LYS A 89 -33.92 -34.65 35.85
N GLY A 90 -34.31 -33.38 35.89
CA GLY A 90 -33.55 -32.30 35.33
C GLY A 90 -32.85 -31.50 36.43
N GLY A 91 -31.68 -31.03 36.17
CA GLY A 91 -30.95 -30.19 37.12
C GLY A 91 -30.24 -29.02 36.45
N TYR A 92 -30.13 -27.94 37.18
CA TYR A 92 -29.34 -26.78 36.82
C TYR A 92 -27.97 -26.85 37.48
N THR A 93 -26.91 -26.55 36.76
CA THR A 93 -25.58 -26.31 37.30
C THR A 93 -25.17 -24.89 36.98
N GLN A 94 -24.76 -24.13 37.98
CA GLN A 94 -24.29 -22.76 37.82
C GLN A 94 -22.98 -22.63 38.58
N THR A 95 -21.93 -22.21 37.85
CA THR A 95 -20.59 -22.11 38.46
C THR A 95 -19.87 -20.88 37.91
N ILE A 96 -19.29 -20.09 38.81
CA ILE A 96 -18.31 -19.06 38.44
C ILE A 96 -16.94 -19.65 38.75
N THR A 97 -16.06 -19.67 37.76
CA THR A 97 -14.68 -20.18 37.89
C THR A 97 -13.70 -19.07 37.54
N ILE A 98 -12.75 -18.82 38.45
CA ILE A 98 -11.58 -18.00 38.22
C ILE A 98 -10.42 -18.98 37.93
N SER A 99 -9.75 -18.79 36.77
CA SER A 99 -8.59 -19.62 36.41
C SER A 99 -7.39 -18.72 36.09
N GLN A 100 -6.26 -18.98 36.77
CA GLN A 100 -5.01 -18.27 36.62
C GLN A 100 -3.95 -19.20 36.07
N PRO A 101 -3.41 -18.96 34.87
CA PRO A 101 -2.23 -19.66 34.37
C PRO A 101 -1.03 -19.35 35.23
N ILE A 102 -0.42 -20.37 35.86
CA ILE A 102 0.83 -20.23 36.64
C ILE A 102 2.03 -20.55 35.76
N PHE A 103 1.94 -21.64 35.03
CA PHE A 103 2.98 -22.08 34.10
C PHE A 103 2.36 -22.75 32.87
N GLN A 104 2.71 -22.27 31.67
CA GLN A 104 2.20 -22.76 30.40
C GLN A 104 3.32 -23.30 29.49
N GLY A 105 4.38 -23.87 30.09
CA GLY A 105 5.50 -24.41 29.30
C GLY A 105 6.29 -23.36 28.53
N GLY A 106 6.02 -22.07 28.70
CA GLY A 106 6.59 -20.98 27.89
C GLY A 106 5.70 -20.48 26.74
N ALA A 107 4.50 -21.09 26.54
CA ALA A 107 3.56 -20.69 25.45
C ALA A 107 3.17 -19.21 25.56
N VAL A 108 2.85 -18.71 26.76
CA VAL A 108 2.50 -17.29 26.98
C VAL A 108 3.64 -16.37 26.55
N LEU A 109 4.87 -16.68 26.96
CA LEU A 109 6.04 -15.89 26.59
C LEU A 109 6.30 -15.93 25.09
N GLY A 110 6.14 -17.11 24.46
CA GLY A 110 6.18 -17.26 23.00
C GLY A 110 5.11 -16.42 22.32
N GLY A 111 3.87 -16.46 22.81
CA GLY A 111 2.76 -15.64 22.30
C GLY A 111 3.05 -14.15 22.35
N ILE A 112 3.59 -13.64 23.49
CA ILE A 112 3.98 -12.24 23.63
C ILE A 112 5.10 -11.86 22.65
N LYS A 113 6.16 -12.67 22.54
CA LYS A 113 7.26 -12.42 21.59
C LYS A 113 6.78 -12.42 20.14
N GLY A 114 5.94 -13.39 19.77
CA GLY A 114 5.36 -13.48 18.43
C GLY A 114 4.49 -12.25 18.12
N ALA A 115 3.61 -11.86 19.05
CA ALA A 115 2.78 -10.66 18.87
C ALA A 115 3.63 -9.38 18.77
N GLN A 116 4.73 -9.27 19.52
CA GLN A 116 5.66 -8.15 19.42
C GLN A 116 6.41 -8.13 18.08
N ALA A 117 6.83 -9.29 17.57
CA ALA A 117 7.44 -9.39 16.25
C ALA A 117 6.46 -8.95 15.14
N TYR A 118 5.22 -9.44 15.16
CA TYR A 118 4.18 -9.00 14.22
C TYR A 118 3.83 -7.51 14.33
N LYS A 119 3.86 -6.94 15.53
CA LYS A 119 3.68 -5.48 15.69
C LYS A 119 4.82 -4.71 15.00
N LYS A 120 6.07 -5.17 15.11
CA LYS A 120 7.20 -4.55 14.41
C LYS A 120 7.05 -4.65 12.90
N ILE A 121 6.63 -5.82 12.39
CA ILE A 121 6.32 -6.03 10.97
C ILE A 121 5.24 -5.05 10.52
N SER A 122 4.13 -4.94 11.26
CA SER A 122 3.02 -4.05 10.93
C SER A 122 3.46 -2.57 10.86
N ASN A 123 4.35 -2.13 11.76
CA ASN A 123 4.92 -0.78 11.71
C ASN A 123 5.79 -0.57 10.47
N LEU A 124 6.60 -1.56 10.08
CA LEU A 124 7.42 -1.47 8.87
C LEU A 124 6.58 -1.45 7.61
N LEU A 125 5.52 -2.25 7.54
CA LEU A 125 4.57 -2.22 6.43
C LEU A 125 3.86 -0.87 6.31
N TYR A 126 3.49 -0.24 7.44
CA TYR A 126 2.96 1.11 7.46
C TYR A 126 3.97 2.14 6.91
N MET A 127 5.25 2.01 7.26
CA MET A 127 6.30 2.88 6.68
C MET A 127 6.47 2.63 5.18
N GLY A 128 6.38 1.36 4.74
CA GLY A 128 6.39 0.97 3.34
C GLY A 128 5.24 1.60 2.56
N GLU A 129 4.03 1.54 3.09
CA GLU A 129 2.85 2.14 2.46
C GLU A 129 2.98 3.66 2.29
N ARG A 130 3.50 4.34 3.32
CA ARG A 130 3.79 5.79 3.24
C ARG A 130 4.81 6.12 2.15
N ARG A 131 5.85 5.31 2.01
CA ARG A 131 6.86 5.42 0.97
C ARG A 131 6.25 5.24 -0.42
N ASP A 132 5.44 4.21 -0.59
CA ASP A 132 4.85 3.85 -1.88
C ASP A 132 3.81 4.89 -2.32
N VAL A 133 2.97 5.39 -1.41
CA VAL A 133 2.05 6.51 -1.66
C VAL A 133 2.82 7.78 -2.04
N ARG A 134 3.95 8.07 -1.39
CA ARG A 134 4.81 9.20 -1.77
C ARG A 134 5.32 9.06 -3.20
N LEU A 135 5.89 7.90 -3.56
CA LEU A 135 6.40 7.64 -4.91
C LEU A 135 5.32 7.75 -5.97
N GLU A 136 4.15 7.17 -5.73
CA GLU A 136 3.02 7.24 -6.65
C GLU A 136 2.52 8.69 -6.82
N THR A 137 2.49 9.47 -5.74
CA THR A 137 2.10 10.88 -5.80
C THR A 137 3.10 11.71 -6.64
N ILE A 138 4.40 11.47 -6.46
CA ILE A 138 5.45 12.09 -7.28
C ILE A 138 5.25 11.76 -8.75
N LEU A 139 5.01 10.49 -9.07
CA LEU A 139 4.80 10.04 -10.45
C LEU A 139 3.55 10.67 -11.07
N ASN A 140 2.41 10.64 -10.38
CA ASN A 140 1.16 11.21 -10.87
C ASN A 140 1.28 12.73 -11.09
N TYR A 141 1.89 13.44 -10.14
CA TYR A 141 2.14 14.87 -10.26
C TYR A 141 3.06 15.20 -11.44
N SER A 142 4.17 14.47 -11.56
CA SER A 142 5.14 14.67 -12.64
C SER A 142 4.55 14.36 -14.01
N ASN A 143 3.66 13.36 -14.11
CA ASN A 143 2.93 13.04 -15.32
C ASN A 143 1.98 14.18 -15.75
N ILE A 144 1.31 14.86 -14.79
CA ILE A 144 0.46 16.02 -15.12
C ILE A 144 1.33 17.11 -15.74
N VAL A 145 2.43 17.50 -15.08
CA VAL A 145 3.35 18.54 -15.59
C VAL A 145 3.90 18.17 -16.96
N LYS A 146 4.29 16.91 -17.17
CA LYS A 146 4.74 16.41 -18.47
C LYS A 146 3.68 16.53 -19.55
N PHE A 147 2.44 16.07 -19.26
CA PHE A 147 1.37 16.12 -20.27
C PHE A 147 0.91 17.55 -20.55
N GLU A 148 1.01 18.48 -19.60
CA GLU A 148 0.77 19.91 -19.84
C GLU A 148 1.82 20.50 -20.79
N LYS A 149 3.12 20.13 -20.64
CA LYS A 149 4.19 20.51 -21.59
C LYS A 149 4.03 19.85 -22.97
N ASP A 150 3.62 18.59 -22.99
CA ASP A 150 3.32 17.90 -24.25
C ASP A 150 2.16 18.56 -24.98
N LEU A 151 1.12 18.97 -24.24
CA LEU A 151 -0.04 19.69 -24.77
C LEU A 151 0.37 21.05 -25.37
N GLU A 152 1.21 21.81 -24.67
CA GLU A 152 1.75 23.08 -25.16
C GLU A 152 2.49 22.91 -26.50
N ALA A 153 3.37 21.89 -26.58
CA ALA A 153 4.09 21.55 -27.81
C ALA A 153 3.15 21.15 -28.95
N LEU A 154 2.11 20.36 -28.66
CA LEU A 154 1.11 19.93 -29.63
C LEU A 154 0.23 21.09 -30.11
N GLU A 155 -0.21 21.98 -29.21
CA GLU A 155 -1.01 23.16 -29.58
C GLU A 155 -0.21 24.16 -30.41
N ALA A 156 1.09 24.34 -30.10
CA ALA A 156 1.99 25.14 -30.94
C ALA A 156 2.15 24.54 -32.35
N SER A 157 2.36 23.22 -32.45
CA SER A 157 2.43 22.50 -33.73
C SER A 157 1.14 22.59 -34.50
N HIS A 158 -0.02 22.37 -33.90
CA HIS A 158 -1.32 22.50 -34.53
C HIS A 158 -1.55 23.93 -35.09
N LYS A 159 -1.18 24.96 -34.31
CA LYS A 159 -1.28 26.34 -34.76
C LYS A 159 -0.42 26.62 -36.00
N GLU A 160 0.82 26.12 -36.03
CA GLU A 160 1.72 26.25 -37.19
C GLU A 160 1.17 25.49 -38.42
N LEU A 161 0.76 24.24 -38.24
CA LEU A 161 0.19 23.45 -39.35
C LEU A 161 -1.10 24.04 -39.88
N LYS A 162 -1.96 24.60 -39.03
CA LYS A 162 -3.18 25.31 -39.44
C LYS A 162 -2.86 26.58 -40.25
N ALA A 163 -1.94 27.40 -39.79
CA ALA A 163 -1.51 28.57 -40.55
C ALA A 163 -0.92 28.17 -41.92
N ARG A 164 -0.16 27.06 -41.95
CA ARG A 164 0.40 26.50 -43.18
C ARG A 164 -0.67 26.00 -44.14
N TYR A 165 -1.65 25.27 -43.61
CA TYR A 165 -2.80 24.78 -44.39
C TYR A 165 -3.59 25.93 -45.08
N GLU A 166 -3.88 27.01 -44.35
CA GLU A 166 -4.58 28.18 -44.89
C GLU A 166 -3.75 28.91 -45.99
N LYS A 167 -2.41 29.04 -45.80
CA LYS A 167 -1.52 29.57 -46.83
C LYS A 167 -1.49 28.68 -48.07
N GLN A 168 -1.41 27.36 -47.91
CA GLN A 168 -1.44 26.38 -48.99
C GLN A 168 -2.77 26.38 -49.75
N LYS A 169 -3.90 26.60 -49.08
CA LYS A 169 -5.21 26.71 -49.71
C LYS A 169 -5.25 27.89 -50.71
N ALA A 170 -4.75 29.05 -50.30
CA ALA A 170 -4.63 30.20 -51.19
C ALA A 170 -3.65 29.92 -52.36
N GLN A 171 -2.56 29.21 -52.13
CA GLN A 171 -1.60 28.82 -53.17
C GLN A 171 -2.17 27.79 -54.16
N LEU A 172 -3.04 26.88 -53.73
CA LEU A 172 -3.72 25.92 -54.58
C LEU A 172 -4.68 26.62 -55.56
N ASP A 173 -5.44 27.60 -55.07
CA ASP A 173 -6.35 28.40 -55.90
C ASP A 173 -5.59 29.14 -57.02
N LEU A 174 -4.33 29.55 -56.74
CA LEU A 174 -3.41 30.15 -57.69
C LEU A 174 -2.63 29.12 -58.53
N ARG A 175 -2.87 27.81 -58.35
CA ARG A 175 -2.16 26.69 -58.99
C ARG A 175 -0.65 26.66 -58.75
N LEU A 176 -0.19 27.18 -57.62
CA LEU A 176 1.26 27.21 -57.24
C LEU A 176 1.70 25.93 -56.54
N ILE A 177 0.78 25.15 -55.99
CA ILE A 177 1.05 23.86 -55.34
C ILE A 177 0.10 22.78 -55.79
N THR A 178 0.41 21.53 -55.50
CA THR A 178 -0.45 20.39 -55.86
C THR A 178 -1.52 20.12 -54.78
N LYS A 179 -2.62 19.47 -55.19
CA LYS A 179 -3.64 18.98 -54.25
C LYS A 179 -3.05 17.98 -53.22
N THR A 180 -2.03 17.24 -53.62
CA THR A 180 -1.35 16.27 -52.76
C THR A 180 -0.63 16.95 -51.59
N ASP A 181 -0.04 18.13 -51.83
CA ASP A 181 0.70 18.87 -50.78
C ASP A 181 -0.24 19.35 -49.67
N ILE A 182 -1.38 19.94 -50.03
CA ILE A 182 -2.36 20.41 -49.05
C ILE A 182 -3.00 19.25 -48.27
N LEU A 183 -3.30 18.11 -48.92
CA LEU A 183 -3.86 16.93 -48.27
C LEU A 183 -2.90 16.33 -47.24
N LYS A 184 -1.58 16.37 -47.48
CA LYS A 184 -0.56 15.94 -46.49
C LYS A 184 -0.54 16.83 -45.26
N THR A 185 -0.62 18.15 -45.45
CA THR A 185 -0.67 19.11 -44.36
C THR A 185 -1.95 18.97 -43.54
N GLU A 186 -3.09 18.78 -44.26
CA GLU A 186 -4.38 18.52 -43.59
C GLU A 186 -4.35 17.25 -42.75
N TYR A 187 -3.79 16.17 -43.31
CA TYR A 187 -3.61 14.91 -42.55
C TYR A 187 -2.78 15.11 -41.30
N SER A 188 -1.61 15.76 -41.38
CA SER A 188 -0.75 16.02 -40.21
C SER A 188 -1.43 16.91 -39.19
N MET A 189 -2.20 17.93 -39.63
CA MET A 189 -2.97 18.80 -38.73
C MET A 189 -4.04 18.03 -37.97
N LEU A 190 -4.83 17.17 -38.64
CA LEU A 190 -5.86 16.34 -37.99
C LEU A 190 -5.26 15.29 -37.05
N GLU A 191 -4.10 14.74 -37.38
CA GLU A 191 -3.38 13.81 -36.49
C GLU A 191 -2.95 14.51 -35.22
N VAL A 192 -2.37 15.71 -35.31
CA VAL A 192 -1.99 16.50 -34.12
C VAL A 192 -3.22 16.89 -33.29
N GLU A 193 -4.34 17.24 -33.92
CA GLU A 193 -5.60 17.53 -33.23
C GLU A 193 -6.09 16.32 -32.44
N SER A 194 -6.01 15.12 -33.01
CA SER A 194 -6.32 13.87 -32.29
C SER A 194 -5.38 13.64 -31.06
N GLN A 195 -4.09 13.93 -31.22
CA GLN A 195 -3.11 13.83 -30.14
C GLN A 195 -3.39 14.84 -29.02
N ILE A 196 -3.83 16.05 -29.34
CA ILE A 196 -4.27 17.08 -28.37
C ILE A 196 -5.42 16.55 -27.51
N ILE A 197 -6.46 15.97 -28.14
CA ILE A 197 -7.60 15.41 -27.43
C ILE A 197 -7.15 14.28 -26.51
N GLY A 198 -6.32 13.36 -27.01
CA GLY A 198 -5.75 12.26 -26.22
C GLY A 198 -4.93 12.74 -25.03
N THR A 199 -4.13 13.80 -25.21
CA THR A 199 -3.30 14.37 -24.12
C THR A 199 -4.16 15.09 -23.08
N LYS A 200 -5.18 15.85 -23.49
CA LYS A 200 -6.16 16.44 -22.55
C LYS A 200 -6.84 15.39 -21.68
N ASN A 201 -7.26 14.27 -22.29
CA ASN A 201 -7.85 13.16 -21.55
C ASN A 201 -6.86 12.54 -20.52
N ARG A 202 -5.57 12.41 -20.88
CA ARG A 202 -4.54 11.91 -19.95
C ARG A 202 -4.32 12.87 -18.78
N ILE A 203 -4.30 14.18 -19.01
CA ILE A 203 -4.21 15.20 -17.96
C ILE A 203 -5.37 15.03 -16.98
N GLU A 204 -6.60 14.90 -17.46
CA GLU A 204 -7.76 14.75 -16.60
C GLU A 204 -7.71 13.44 -15.78
N ILE A 205 -7.24 12.35 -16.37
CA ILE A 205 -7.06 11.07 -15.66
C ILE A 205 -6.03 11.20 -14.54
N GLU A 206 -4.88 11.82 -14.82
CA GLU A 206 -3.83 11.99 -13.79
C GLU A 206 -4.27 12.99 -12.70
N LYS A 207 -4.99 14.05 -13.06
CA LYS A 207 -5.60 14.98 -12.10
C LYS A 207 -6.62 14.26 -11.19
N GLU A 208 -7.43 13.33 -11.75
CA GLU A 208 -8.36 12.53 -10.94
C GLU A 208 -7.64 11.59 -9.97
N LYS A 209 -6.58 10.92 -10.43
CA LYS A 209 -5.73 10.09 -9.55
C LYS A 209 -5.15 10.92 -8.40
N LEU A 210 -4.64 12.11 -8.71
CA LEU A 210 -4.07 13.02 -7.71
C LEU A 210 -5.15 13.51 -6.72
N ARG A 211 -6.35 13.84 -7.19
CA ARG A 211 -7.50 14.23 -6.34
C ARG A 211 -7.87 13.13 -5.35
N ILE A 212 -7.92 11.89 -5.82
CA ILE A 212 -8.23 10.72 -4.96
C ILE A 212 -7.16 10.56 -3.88
N LYS A 213 -5.88 10.61 -4.26
CA LYS A 213 -4.75 10.41 -3.34
C LYS A 213 -4.63 11.54 -2.30
N THR A 214 -4.83 12.79 -2.72
CA THR A 214 -4.73 13.96 -1.85
C THR A 214 -6.00 14.22 -1.02
N GLY A 215 -7.10 13.52 -1.31
CA GLY A 215 -8.39 13.71 -0.64
C GLY A 215 -9.17 14.91 -1.16
N LEU A 216 -8.75 15.56 -2.24
CA LEU A 216 -9.38 16.72 -2.86
C LEU A 216 -10.50 16.34 -3.84
N VAL A 217 -11.29 15.33 -3.52
CA VAL A 217 -12.32 14.76 -4.41
C VAL A 217 -13.38 15.81 -4.81
N ASN A 218 -13.62 16.81 -3.98
CA ASN A 218 -14.62 17.86 -4.24
C ASN A 218 -14.06 19.06 -5.02
N ASP A 219 -12.74 19.18 -5.16
CA ASP A 219 -12.10 20.28 -5.89
C ASP A 219 -11.97 19.91 -7.37
N LYS A 220 -12.87 20.45 -8.20
CA LYS A 220 -12.89 20.12 -9.64
C LYS A 220 -11.73 20.74 -10.43
N ASN A 221 -11.17 21.86 -9.97
CA ASN A 221 -10.11 22.60 -10.67
C ASN A 221 -8.83 22.60 -9.83
N ILE A 222 -7.98 21.57 -10.06
CA ILE A 222 -6.63 21.52 -9.53
C ILE A 222 -5.66 21.95 -10.62
N GLU A 223 -4.81 22.91 -10.33
CA GLU A 223 -3.67 23.30 -11.16
C GLU A 223 -2.39 22.89 -10.45
N VAL A 224 -1.47 22.29 -11.19
CA VAL A 224 -0.17 21.88 -10.67
C VAL A 224 0.87 22.94 -11.00
N VAL A 225 1.75 23.22 -10.05
CA VAL A 225 2.86 24.15 -10.30
C VAL A 225 4.00 23.43 -10.96
N GLU A 226 4.51 23.97 -12.06
CA GLU A 226 5.68 23.44 -12.73
C GLU A 226 6.89 23.42 -11.77
N PHE A 227 7.69 22.36 -11.84
CA PHE A 227 8.92 22.23 -11.07
C PHE A 227 10.10 21.86 -11.97
N THR A 228 11.29 22.23 -11.56
CA THR A 228 12.51 21.86 -12.28
C THR A 228 13.20 20.70 -11.59
N VAL A 229 13.58 19.67 -12.37
CA VAL A 229 14.36 18.55 -11.87
C VAL A 229 15.84 18.90 -11.93
N PRO A 230 16.55 18.89 -10.79
CA PRO A 230 17.99 19.19 -10.78
C PRO A 230 18.78 18.22 -11.67
N GLU A 231 19.89 18.69 -12.18
CA GLU A 231 20.86 17.85 -12.88
C GLU A 231 21.79 17.13 -11.90
N ASN A 232 22.38 16.04 -12.35
CA ASN A 232 23.44 15.31 -11.62
C ASN A 232 23.02 14.87 -10.20
N LEU A 233 21.78 14.35 -10.05
CA LEU A 233 21.28 13.83 -8.77
C LEU A 233 22.10 12.64 -8.25
N SER A 234 22.82 11.93 -9.14
CA SER A 234 23.67 10.81 -8.80
C SER A 234 25.02 11.22 -8.19
N ARG A 235 25.44 12.49 -8.33
CA ARG A 235 26.80 12.97 -8.01
C ARG A 235 27.25 12.75 -6.57
N ASN A 236 26.30 12.80 -5.63
CA ASN A 236 26.59 12.70 -4.19
C ASN A 236 26.22 11.33 -3.61
N ILE A 237 25.99 10.32 -4.45
CA ILE A 237 25.61 8.98 -4.02
C ILE A 237 26.87 8.15 -3.72
N ASP A 238 26.98 7.67 -2.48
CA ASP A 238 27.93 6.63 -2.10
C ASP A 238 27.24 5.26 -2.18
N PHE A 239 27.30 4.64 -3.36
CA PHE A 239 26.63 3.37 -3.62
C PHE A 239 27.03 2.25 -2.64
N ALA A 240 28.29 2.19 -2.22
CA ALA A 240 28.75 1.13 -1.31
C ALA A 240 28.12 1.28 0.08
N LYS A 241 28.08 2.51 0.61
CA LYS A 241 27.44 2.84 1.87
C LYS A 241 25.93 2.61 1.79
N ASP A 242 25.29 3.11 0.75
CA ASP A 242 23.83 3.00 0.54
C ASP A 242 23.39 1.54 0.41
N LYS A 243 24.15 0.72 -0.35
CA LYS A 243 23.88 -0.72 -0.45
C LYS A 243 24.00 -1.42 0.90
N HIS A 244 25.02 -1.09 1.69
CA HIS A 244 25.16 -1.65 3.05
C HIS A 244 23.98 -1.24 3.94
N GLN A 245 23.58 0.02 3.90
CA GLN A 245 22.41 0.51 4.65
C GLN A 245 21.13 -0.23 4.24
N ALA A 246 20.88 -0.37 2.94
CA ALA A 246 19.70 -1.09 2.46
C ALA A 246 19.66 -2.55 2.92
N LEU A 247 20.78 -3.25 2.95
CA LEU A 247 20.87 -4.64 3.42
C LEU A 247 20.62 -4.81 4.92
N THR A 248 20.79 -3.75 5.71
CA THR A 248 20.70 -3.81 7.19
C THR A 248 19.49 -3.08 7.75
N GLU A 249 19.06 -1.98 7.15
CA GLU A 249 18.09 -1.04 7.72
C GLU A 249 16.83 -0.86 6.89
N SER A 250 16.81 -1.37 5.62
CA SER A 250 15.61 -1.23 4.79
C SER A 250 14.40 -1.95 5.38
N ILE A 251 13.23 -1.46 5.06
CA ILE A 251 11.93 -2.07 5.44
C ILE A 251 11.91 -3.56 5.09
N GLY A 252 12.40 -3.94 3.90
CA GLY A 252 12.46 -5.34 3.47
C GLY A 252 13.37 -6.20 4.32
N ALA A 253 14.59 -5.72 4.64
CA ALA A 253 15.57 -6.44 5.45
C ALA A 253 15.09 -6.63 6.91
N LEU A 254 14.53 -5.57 7.51
CA LEU A 254 13.99 -5.62 8.87
C LEU A 254 12.73 -6.48 8.95
N THR A 255 11.86 -6.42 7.95
CA THR A 255 10.65 -7.26 7.90
C THR A 255 11.01 -8.73 7.83
N ALA A 256 11.96 -9.12 6.97
CA ALA A 256 12.44 -10.50 6.89
C ALA A 256 13.04 -10.98 8.22
N LYS A 257 13.84 -10.15 8.90
CA LYS A 257 14.38 -10.44 10.25
C LYS A 257 13.27 -10.68 11.27
N TYR A 258 12.22 -9.85 11.29
CA TYR A 258 11.14 -10.02 12.26
C TYR A 258 10.24 -11.22 11.97
N TYR A 259 10.17 -11.71 10.70
CA TYR A 259 9.56 -13.00 10.43
C TYR A 259 10.34 -14.16 11.04
N VAL A 260 11.67 -14.11 11.07
CA VAL A 260 12.48 -15.09 11.81
C VAL A 260 12.20 -15.03 13.31
N ASP A 261 12.08 -13.82 13.89
CA ASP A 261 11.72 -13.66 15.31
C ASP A 261 10.31 -14.23 15.59
N ALA A 262 9.36 -14.05 14.69
CA ALA A 262 8.00 -14.61 14.82
C ALA A 262 8.01 -16.15 14.72
N ALA A 263 8.81 -16.72 13.83
CA ALA A 263 8.98 -18.16 13.71
C ALA A 263 9.68 -18.77 14.95
N ASP A 264 10.66 -18.07 15.53
CA ASP A 264 11.30 -18.48 16.79
C ASP A 264 10.29 -18.49 17.95
N ALA A 265 9.41 -17.49 18.01
CA ALA A 265 8.32 -17.44 18.98
C ALA A 265 7.33 -18.61 18.79
N SER A 266 6.99 -18.95 17.55
CA SER A 266 6.14 -20.10 17.22
C SER A 266 6.79 -21.43 17.65
N LYS A 267 8.11 -21.59 17.43
CA LYS A 267 8.88 -22.75 17.90
C LYS A 267 8.85 -22.85 19.44
N MET A 268 8.91 -21.72 20.14
CA MET A 268 8.79 -21.69 21.61
C MET A 268 7.41 -22.16 22.06
N ILE A 269 6.33 -21.77 21.37
CA ILE A 269 4.97 -22.20 21.64
C ILE A 269 4.84 -23.74 21.43
N SER A 270 5.31 -24.25 20.30
CA SER A 270 5.27 -25.70 20.00
C SER A 270 6.07 -26.53 21.01
N ARG A 271 7.19 -25.99 21.53
CA ARG A 271 7.95 -26.62 22.60
C ARG A 271 7.14 -26.70 23.88
N ALA A 272 6.31 -25.72 24.20
CA ALA A 272 5.50 -25.66 25.40
C ALA A 272 4.51 -26.83 25.51
N ASP A 273 4.07 -27.40 24.40
CA ASP A 273 3.15 -28.55 24.39
C ASP A 273 3.80 -29.86 24.84
N MET A 274 5.13 -29.92 24.92
CA MET A 274 5.88 -31.03 25.49
C MET A 274 6.07 -30.90 27.03
N LEU A 275 5.70 -29.76 27.63
CA LEU A 275 5.91 -29.43 29.04
C LEU A 275 4.58 -29.47 29.80
N PRO A 276 4.62 -29.71 31.15
CA PRO A 276 3.41 -29.61 31.94
C PRO A 276 2.86 -28.18 31.96
N LYS A 277 1.52 -28.06 32.03
CA LYS A 277 0.80 -26.80 32.18
C LYS A 277 0.21 -26.77 33.58
N VAL A 278 0.41 -25.68 34.29
CA VAL A 278 -0.03 -25.49 35.70
C VAL A 278 -0.99 -24.32 35.76
N ASN A 279 -2.20 -24.56 36.24
CA ASN A 279 -3.22 -23.54 36.44
C ASN A 279 -3.68 -23.57 37.91
N ALA A 280 -3.80 -22.41 38.54
CA ALA A 280 -4.57 -22.27 39.76
C ALA A 280 -6.01 -21.96 39.41
N PHE A 281 -6.95 -22.51 40.18
CA PHE A 281 -8.37 -22.21 39.98
C PHE A 281 -9.09 -22.03 41.29
N ALA A 282 -10.14 -21.23 41.29
CA ALA A 282 -11.15 -21.15 42.32
C ALA A 282 -12.53 -21.12 41.66
N SER A 283 -13.46 -21.94 42.15
CA SER A 283 -14.82 -21.99 41.63
C SER A 283 -15.84 -21.89 42.77
N TYR A 284 -16.94 -21.21 42.48
CA TYR A 284 -18.08 -21.12 43.39
C TYR A 284 -19.35 -21.39 42.59
N GLY A 285 -20.19 -22.32 43.08
CA GLY A 285 -21.41 -22.66 42.37
C GLY A 285 -22.14 -23.86 42.91
N THR A 286 -23.27 -24.16 42.30
CA THR A 286 -24.14 -25.28 42.64
C THR A 286 -23.96 -26.43 41.66
N SER A 287 -23.93 -27.66 42.20
CA SER A 287 -23.86 -28.88 41.39
C SER A 287 -25.07 -29.79 41.52
N GLU A 288 -26.17 -29.29 42.11
CA GLU A 288 -27.36 -30.11 42.38
C GLU A 288 -28.17 -30.44 41.12
N ARG A 289 -28.36 -31.71 40.87
CA ARG A 289 -29.18 -32.27 39.79
C ARG A 289 -30.66 -32.40 40.10
N THR A 290 -31.08 -32.06 41.34
CA THR A 290 -32.39 -32.41 41.85
C THR A 290 -33.34 -31.24 42.11
N LYS A 291 -32.86 -30.01 42.14
CA LYS A 291 -33.70 -28.81 42.37
C LYS A 291 -33.78 -27.97 41.10
N TYR A 292 -34.98 -27.47 40.83
CA TYR A 292 -35.31 -26.64 39.69
C TYR A 292 -34.73 -25.21 39.78
N ASN A 293 -34.43 -24.76 41.00
CA ASN A 293 -33.85 -23.44 41.27
C ASN A 293 -32.94 -23.53 42.50
N PRO A 294 -31.65 -23.85 42.33
CA PRO A 294 -30.71 -23.92 43.43
C PRO A 294 -30.57 -22.53 44.10
N THR A 295 -30.70 -22.46 45.40
CA THR A 295 -30.44 -21.25 46.19
C THR A 295 -28.95 -21.02 46.36
N ILE A 296 -28.52 -19.77 46.55
CA ILE A 296 -27.10 -19.39 46.81
C ILE A 296 -26.56 -20.13 48.04
N ASP A 297 -27.39 -20.47 49.01
CA ASP A 297 -27.05 -21.20 50.23
C ASP A 297 -26.57 -22.65 49.97
N GLU A 298 -26.82 -23.20 48.78
CA GLU A 298 -26.39 -24.54 48.35
C GLU A 298 -25.12 -24.50 47.48
N ALA A 299 -24.55 -23.31 47.28
CA ALA A 299 -23.31 -23.16 46.50
C ALA A 299 -22.09 -23.52 47.37
N GLU A 300 -21.21 -24.30 46.73
CA GLU A 300 -19.92 -24.69 47.34
C GLU A 300 -18.76 -24.00 46.65
N TRP A 301 -17.71 -23.68 47.39
CA TRP A 301 -16.49 -23.22 46.78
C TRP A 301 -15.48 -24.38 46.66
N ARG A 302 -14.69 -24.35 45.60
CA ARG A 302 -13.55 -25.26 45.36
C ARG A 302 -12.38 -24.44 44.87
N GLY A 303 -11.19 -24.73 45.32
CA GLY A 303 -9.98 -24.08 44.84
C GLY A 303 -8.79 -25.05 44.90
N GLY A 304 -7.86 -24.86 43.98
CA GLY A 304 -6.70 -25.72 43.92
C GLY A 304 -5.76 -25.38 42.77
N VAL A 305 -4.78 -26.23 42.58
CA VAL A 305 -3.84 -26.18 41.47
C VAL A 305 -4.02 -27.43 40.62
N GLN A 306 -4.18 -27.23 39.35
CA GLN A 306 -4.31 -28.31 38.36
C GLN A 306 -3.04 -28.35 37.50
N VAL A 307 -2.43 -29.54 37.41
CA VAL A 307 -1.32 -29.83 36.53
C VAL A 307 -1.85 -30.72 35.39
N THR A 308 -1.68 -30.28 34.17
CA THR A 308 -2.03 -31.07 32.97
C THR A 308 -0.78 -31.27 32.15
N TRP A 309 -0.44 -32.52 31.83
CA TRP A 309 0.71 -32.87 31.03
C TRP A 309 0.38 -34.03 30.08
N ASN A 310 0.49 -33.76 28.79
CA ASN A 310 0.36 -34.81 27.78
C ASN A 310 1.70 -35.54 27.66
N VAL A 311 1.89 -36.55 28.47
CA VAL A 311 3.17 -37.28 28.53
C VAL A 311 3.48 -38.04 27.29
N PHE A 312 2.43 -38.56 26.57
CA PHE A 312 2.60 -39.34 25.38
C PHE A 312 1.43 -39.19 24.39
N GLU A 313 1.71 -38.69 23.18
CA GLU A 313 0.78 -38.57 22.06
C GLU A 313 1.39 -39.18 20.76
N PHE A 314 1.97 -40.36 20.86
CA PHE A 314 2.57 -41.03 19.70
C PHE A 314 3.53 -40.17 18.86
N GLY A 315 4.30 -39.31 19.52
CA GLY A 315 5.28 -38.42 18.85
C GLY A 315 4.74 -37.12 18.31
N LYS A 316 3.42 -36.86 18.30
CA LYS A 316 2.79 -35.68 17.71
C LYS A 316 3.38 -34.36 18.21
N ASN A 317 3.61 -34.21 19.52
CA ASN A 317 4.18 -32.97 20.09
C ASN A 317 5.63 -32.75 19.64
N TYR A 318 6.40 -33.83 19.50
CA TYR A 318 7.76 -33.77 18.96
C TYR A 318 7.77 -33.38 17.48
N ASP A 319 6.87 -33.98 16.69
CA ASP A 319 6.74 -33.62 15.26
C ASP A 319 6.28 -32.19 15.10
N SER A 320 5.35 -31.68 15.92
CA SER A 320 4.93 -30.28 15.92
C SER A 320 6.10 -29.32 16.22
N TYR A 321 6.94 -29.67 17.18
CA TYR A 321 8.16 -28.91 17.46
C TYR A 321 9.17 -28.97 16.30
N ARG A 322 9.32 -30.13 15.66
CA ARG A 322 10.17 -30.28 14.47
C ARG A 322 9.67 -29.45 13.30
N VAL A 323 8.36 -29.48 13.03
CA VAL A 323 7.73 -28.61 12.01
C VAL A 323 8.03 -27.14 12.28
N ALA A 324 7.83 -26.66 13.51
CA ALA A 324 8.13 -25.28 13.88
C ALA A 324 9.64 -24.96 13.76
N SER A 325 10.51 -25.93 14.06
CA SER A 325 11.96 -25.77 13.88
C SER A 325 12.35 -25.61 12.41
N ILE A 326 11.80 -26.47 11.53
CA ILE A 326 12.03 -26.41 10.09
C ILE A 326 11.44 -25.10 9.52
N THR A 327 10.27 -24.68 9.99
CA THR A 327 9.67 -23.40 9.59
C THR A 327 10.60 -22.22 9.93
N LYS A 328 11.23 -22.24 11.12
CA LYS A 328 12.23 -21.21 11.48
C LYS A 328 13.43 -21.24 10.50
N GLU A 329 13.98 -22.42 10.20
CA GLU A 329 15.07 -22.56 9.24
C GLU A 329 14.67 -22.05 7.84
N GLN A 330 13.42 -22.27 7.43
CA GLN A 330 12.87 -21.71 6.17
C GLN A 330 12.84 -20.19 6.21
N GLU A 331 12.41 -19.58 7.32
CA GLU A 331 12.41 -18.11 7.45
C GLU A 331 13.82 -17.52 7.46
N GLU A 332 14.80 -18.20 8.07
CA GLU A 332 16.22 -17.82 8.01
C GLU A 332 16.77 -17.85 6.58
N LEU A 333 16.36 -18.85 5.79
CA LEU A 333 16.70 -18.89 4.36
C LEU A 333 15.99 -17.80 3.55
N ARG A 334 14.72 -17.50 3.87
CA ARG A 334 13.98 -16.39 3.26
C ARG A 334 14.61 -15.05 3.59
N GLU A 335 15.09 -14.85 4.82
CA GLU A 335 15.82 -13.63 5.20
C GLU A 335 17.08 -13.46 4.34
N LYS A 336 17.88 -14.51 4.13
CA LYS A 336 19.05 -14.46 3.26
C LYS A 336 18.67 -14.14 1.82
N SER A 337 17.68 -14.84 1.26
CA SER A 337 17.17 -14.58 -0.10
C SER A 337 16.61 -13.16 -0.24
N SER A 338 15.93 -12.64 0.78
CA SER A 338 15.46 -11.25 0.79
C SER A 338 16.60 -10.25 0.73
N LYS A 339 17.66 -10.47 1.50
CA LYS A 339 18.88 -9.63 1.46
C LYS A 339 19.56 -9.68 0.10
N ASP A 340 19.68 -10.86 -0.52
CA ASP A 340 20.23 -11.00 -1.86
C ASP A 340 19.40 -10.22 -2.89
N ASN A 341 18.06 -10.33 -2.83
CA ASN A 341 17.14 -9.58 -3.70
C ASN A 341 17.23 -8.07 -3.47
N ILE A 342 17.33 -7.62 -2.21
CA ILE A 342 17.53 -6.20 -1.88
C ILE A 342 18.85 -5.71 -2.53
N GLY A 343 19.92 -6.48 -2.41
CA GLY A 343 21.20 -6.17 -3.02
C GLY A 343 21.14 -6.02 -4.55
N VAL A 344 20.38 -6.90 -5.22
CA VAL A 344 20.12 -6.82 -6.67
C VAL A 344 19.28 -5.59 -6.99
N ASN A 345 18.15 -5.38 -6.28
CA ASN A 345 17.21 -4.29 -6.55
C ASN A 345 17.87 -2.91 -6.36
N VAL A 346 18.68 -2.73 -5.31
CA VAL A 346 19.41 -1.47 -5.07
C VAL A 346 20.45 -1.24 -6.17
N THR A 347 21.12 -2.31 -6.64
CA THR A 347 22.08 -2.21 -7.73
C THR A 347 21.37 -1.84 -9.03
N ASP A 348 20.26 -2.47 -9.34
CA ASP A 348 19.42 -2.18 -10.51
C ASP A 348 18.95 -0.71 -10.49
N ALA A 349 18.36 -0.28 -9.36
CA ALA A 349 17.88 1.10 -9.22
C ALA A 349 18.99 2.15 -9.35
N TYR A 350 20.20 1.86 -8.85
CA TYR A 350 21.36 2.73 -9.02
C TYR A 350 21.79 2.82 -10.48
N LEU A 351 21.94 1.69 -11.16
CA LEU A 351 22.32 1.65 -12.58
C LEU A 351 21.27 2.31 -13.46
N GLU A 352 19.98 2.12 -13.14
CA GLU A 352 18.88 2.77 -13.83
C GLU A 352 18.93 4.30 -13.65
N LEU A 353 19.22 4.79 -12.46
CA LEU A 353 19.42 6.23 -12.22
C LEU A 353 20.55 6.80 -13.09
N ILE A 354 21.70 6.13 -13.12
CA ILE A 354 22.85 6.55 -13.96
C ILE A 354 22.46 6.54 -15.44
N ARG A 355 21.73 5.51 -15.88
CA ARG A 355 21.23 5.39 -17.25
C ARG A 355 20.32 6.57 -17.60
N MET A 356 19.33 6.86 -16.74
CA MET A 356 18.35 7.94 -16.95
C MET A 356 19.01 9.31 -16.96
N GLU A 357 20.05 9.54 -16.13
CA GLU A 357 20.81 10.79 -16.14
C GLU A 357 21.52 11.02 -17.49
N LYS A 358 22.13 9.98 -18.05
CA LYS A 358 22.77 10.04 -19.37
C LYS A 358 21.75 10.17 -20.50
N GLU A 359 20.64 9.46 -20.41
CA GLU A 359 19.57 9.52 -21.39
C GLU A 359 18.93 10.92 -21.42
N ARG A 360 18.68 11.53 -20.25
CA ARG A 360 18.19 12.91 -20.16
C ARG A 360 19.10 13.88 -20.92
N SER A 361 20.41 13.87 -20.64
CA SER A 361 21.35 14.75 -21.32
C SER A 361 21.40 14.50 -22.86
N SER A 362 21.26 13.23 -23.28
CA SER A 362 21.20 12.89 -24.70
C SER A 362 19.93 13.39 -25.37
N LYS A 363 18.77 13.21 -24.73
CA LYS A 363 17.46 13.66 -25.23
C LYS A 363 17.34 15.18 -25.26
N GLU A 364 17.95 15.86 -24.29
CA GLU A 364 18.01 17.33 -24.27
C GLU A 364 18.74 17.87 -25.50
N ARG A 365 19.94 17.36 -25.79
CA ARG A 365 20.70 17.76 -26.98
C ARG A 365 20.00 17.38 -28.29
N ALA A 366 19.34 16.21 -28.31
CA ALA A 366 18.57 15.79 -29.48
C ALA A 366 17.37 16.72 -29.71
N MET A 367 16.69 17.15 -28.64
CA MET A 367 15.59 18.11 -28.71
C MET A 367 16.09 19.48 -29.23
N GLU A 368 17.19 20.00 -28.67
CA GLU A 368 17.78 21.25 -29.12
C GLU A 368 18.16 21.20 -30.62
N ALA A 369 18.81 20.12 -31.05
CA ALA A 369 19.14 19.93 -32.45
C ALA A 369 17.93 19.83 -33.36
N ALA A 370 16.87 19.13 -32.94
CA ALA A 370 15.63 19.00 -33.71
C ALA A 370 14.88 20.32 -33.82
N VAL A 371 14.85 21.13 -32.75
CA VAL A 371 14.27 22.48 -32.75
C VAL A 371 15.00 23.39 -33.72
N GLU A 372 16.33 23.40 -33.68
CA GLU A 372 17.13 24.23 -34.59
C GLU A 372 17.02 23.79 -36.05
N ASN A 373 17.02 22.45 -36.30
CA ASN A 373 16.80 21.91 -37.67
C ASN A 373 15.43 22.32 -38.18
N PHE A 374 14.37 22.19 -37.41
CA PHE A 374 13.03 22.58 -37.80
C PHE A 374 12.96 24.08 -38.16
N LYS A 375 13.60 24.95 -37.39
CA LYS A 375 13.64 26.38 -37.66
C LYS A 375 14.33 26.67 -38.98
N MET A 376 15.45 26.03 -39.29
CA MET A 376 16.12 26.16 -40.58
C MET A 376 15.26 25.62 -41.75
N ASP A 377 14.61 24.49 -41.56
CA ASP A 377 13.74 23.89 -42.57
C ASP A 377 12.47 24.71 -42.82
N GLN A 378 11.94 25.37 -41.80
CA GLN A 378 10.84 26.31 -41.92
C GLN A 378 11.24 27.48 -42.85
N GLU A 379 12.40 28.09 -42.63
CA GLU A 379 12.94 29.17 -43.47
C GLU A 379 13.16 28.70 -44.93
N ARG A 380 13.73 27.50 -45.12
CA ARG A 380 13.94 26.91 -46.47
C ARG A 380 12.63 26.60 -47.17
N TYR A 381 11.64 26.11 -46.45
CA TYR A 381 10.32 25.84 -47.00
C TYR A 381 9.62 27.13 -47.44
N ASP A 382 9.68 28.19 -46.65
CA ASP A 382 9.13 29.50 -46.99
C ASP A 382 9.82 30.13 -48.21
N ALA A 383 11.09 29.82 -48.44
CA ALA A 383 11.85 30.19 -49.63
C ALA A 383 11.61 29.26 -50.82
N GLY A 384 10.82 28.18 -50.67
CA GLY A 384 10.55 27.21 -51.73
C GLY A 384 11.71 26.25 -52.05
N LEU A 385 12.66 26.08 -51.10
CA LEU A 385 13.89 25.30 -51.30
C LEU A 385 13.76 23.83 -50.86
N ILE A 386 12.73 23.48 -50.09
CA ILE A 386 12.44 22.10 -49.67
C ILE A 386 10.96 21.78 -49.95
N SER A 387 10.66 20.47 -49.98
CA SER A 387 9.29 19.99 -50.20
C SER A 387 8.42 20.09 -48.97
N THR A 388 7.06 20.04 -49.17
CA THR A 388 6.10 19.91 -48.06
C THR A 388 6.36 18.68 -47.20
N VAL A 389 6.86 17.59 -47.82
CA VAL A 389 7.18 16.34 -47.06
C VAL A 389 8.34 16.54 -46.12
N ASP A 390 9.42 17.19 -46.57
CA ASP A 390 10.61 17.45 -45.75
C ASP A 390 10.27 18.38 -44.59
N PHE A 391 9.47 19.44 -44.83
CA PHE A 391 8.94 20.33 -43.79
C PHE A 391 8.14 19.57 -42.74
N LEU A 392 7.15 18.75 -43.15
CA LEU A 392 6.32 17.98 -42.22
C LEU A 392 7.14 16.93 -41.46
N LEU A 393 8.17 16.36 -42.09
CA LEU A 393 9.08 15.42 -41.41
C LEU A 393 9.88 16.11 -40.29
N SER A 394 10.46 17.28 -40.60
CA SER A 394 11.25 18.03 -39.59
C SER A 394 10.36 18.57 -38.45
N GLU A 395 9.11 18.98 -38.72
CA GLU A 395 8.11 19.34 -37.73
C GLU A 395 7.83 18.15 -36.78
N THR A 396 7.55 16.98 -37.38
CA THR A 396 7.25 15.77 -36.60
C THR A 396 8.43 15.37 -35.73
N GLN A 397 9.67 15.39 -36.24
CA GLN A 397 10.89 15.09 -35.50
C GLN A 397 11.11 16.06 -34.33
N MET A 398 10.89 17.36 -34.53
CA MET A 398 10.98 18.37 -33.48
C MET A 398 9.95 18.10 -32.37
N ARG A 399 8.71 17.84 -32.73
CA ARG A 399 7.62 17.55 -31.77
C ARG A 399 7.88 16.27 -30.99
N GLU A 400 8.28 15.19 -31.67
CA GLU A 400 8.62 13.92 -31.02
C GLU A 400 9.83 14.06 -30.09
N ALA A 401 10.86 14.83 -30.47
CA ALA A 401 12.01 15.09 -29.64
C ALA A 401 11.64 15.84 -28.35
N LYS A 402 10.72 16.83 -28.41
CA LYS A 402 10.19 17.53 -27.24
C LYS A 402 9.45 16.58 -26.29
N VAL A 403 8.53 15.77 -26.83
CA VAL A 403 7.78 14.79 -26.03
C VAL A 403 8.72 13.76 -25.39
N ALA A 404 9.73 13.29 -26.13
CA ALA A 404 10.72 12.35 -25.61
C ALA A 404 11.58 12.96 -24.49
N TYR A 405 11.93 14.24 -24.59
CA TYR A 405 12.64 14.95 -23.52
C TYR A 405 11.75 15.11 -22.28
N ASN A 406 10.50 15.53 -22.43
CA ASN A 406 9.57 15.65 -21.31
C ASN A 406 9.39 14.31 -20.59
N GLN A 407 9.32 13.19 -21.33
CA GLN A 407 9.21 11.84 -20.74
C GLN A 407 10.44 11.50 -19.92
N VAL A 408 11.63 11.65 -20.46
CA VAL A 408 12.88 11.25 -19.76
C VAL A 408 13.14 12.09 -18.50
N VAL A 409 12.68 13.34 -18.45
CA VAL A 409 12.77 14.18 -17.24
C VAL A 409 11.96 13.57 -16.09
N VAL A 410 10.76 13.07 -16.39
CA VAL A 410 9.92 12.39 -15.38
C VAL A 410 10.53 11.05 -14.98
N ASP A 411 11.01 10.26 -15.94
CA ASP A 411 11.63 8.96 -15.69
C ASP A 411 12.91 9.10 -14.83
N TYR A 412 13.70 10.14 -15.06
CA TYR A 412 14.88 10.43 -14.28
C TYR A 412 14.55 10.80 -12.81
N LEU A 413 13.55 11.68 -12.60
CA LEU A 413 13.09 12.00 -11.25
C LEU A 413 12.56 10.76 -10.53
N TYR A 414 11.75 9.96 -11.22
CA TYR A 414 11.19 8.74 -10.65
C TYR A 414 12.28 7.73 -10.30
N ALA A 415 13.28 7.54 -11.17
CA ALA A 415 14.41 6.65 -10.90
C ALA A 415 15.18 7.09 -9.65
N PHE A 416 15.40 8.40 -9.47
CA PHE A 416 16.07 8.95 -8.29
C PHE A 416 15.25 8.71 -7.01
N GLU A 417 13.97 9.04 -7.01
CA GLU A 417 13.10 8.85 -5.84
C GLU A 417 12.91 7.33 -5.53
N LYS A 418 12.83 6.49 -6.55
CA LYS A 418 12.81 5.03 -6.41
C LYS A 418 14.11 4.52 -5.75
N TYR A 419 15.27 4.97 -6.21
CA TYR A 419 16.56 4.62 -5.59
C TYR A 419 16.58 5.02 -4.10
N ARG A 420 16.23 6.25 -3.79
CA ARG A 420 16.16 6.73 -2.38
C ARG A 420 15.19 5.92 -1.53
N SER A 421 14.07 5.53 -2.08
CA SER A 421 13.06 4.74 -1.37
C SER A 421 13.51 3.34 -0.99
N MET A 422 14.54 2.80 -1.65
CA MET A 422 15.09 1.47 -1.33
C MET A 422 16.06 1.50 -0.14
N LEU A 423 16.50 2.69 0.27
CA LEU A 423 17.42 2.87 1.40
C LEU A 423 16.69 2.99 2.74
N THR A 424 15.35 3.16 2.70
CA THR A 424 14.50 3.38 3.89
C THR A 424 13.54 2.19 4.22
#